data_22c53f5c48c65ef6d1afa3b7026ef75f
#
_entry.id   22c53f5c48c65ef6d1afa3b7026ef75f
#
_cell.length_a   1.000
_cell.length_b   1.000
_cell.length_c   1.000
_cell.angle_alpha   90.00
_cell.angle_beta   90.00
_cell.angle_gamma   90.00
#
_symmetry.space_group_name_H-M   'P 1'
#
loop_
_entity.id
_entity.type
_entity.pdbx_description
1 polymer ?
#
loop_
_entity_poly.entity_id
_entity_poly.type
_entity_poly.pdbx_seq_one_letter_code
_entity_poly.pdbx_strand_id
1 'polypeptide(L)'
;LFRCYTGCDSYFDIFELTTKVAKIQWDKEFDLNDAVRWIAQRFGFSGDHENRPEDEALDDWKYLANYERIQDITVKTNSIVLKEYENDILERFNYSVKIGPWLREGITQAALDQARVGYYPGADQITIPHFDKDGRFIGLRGRTLCAEEGERFGKYRPMRINREMYNHPLGMNLYNFNNSKDKIKLMKKAIIFEGEKSCLLYQSYFGLENDISV
;
A
#
# COMPACT_ATOMS: atom_id res chain seq x y z
N LEU A 1 11.31 -4.07 -12.62
CA LEU A 1 12.59 -3.66 -12.05
C LEU A 1 12.53 -3.66 -10.54
N PHE A 2 13.50 -4.30 -9.90
CA PHE A 2 13.67 -4.30 -8.44
C PHE A 2 14.73 -3.28 -8.06
N ARG A 3 14.54 -2.54 -6.98
CA ARG A 3 15.52 -1.59 -6.45
C ARG A 3 16.01 -2.04 -5.09
N CYS A 4 17.32 -2.03 -4.90
CA CYS A 4 17.91 -2.23 -3.58
C CYS A 4 17.89 -0.92 -2.80
N TYR A 5 17.25 -0.92 -1.63
CA TYR A 5 17.17 0.25 -0.74
C TYR A 5 18.20 0.22 0.40
N THR A 6 19.01 -0.85 0.50
CA THR A 6 19.91 -1.07 1.64
C THR A 6 21.37 -1.25 1.17
N GLY A 7 21.92 -0.24 0.51
CA GLY A 7 23.39 -0.18 0.37
C GLY A 7 23.96 -0.25 -1.03
N CYS A 8 23.31 -0.82 -2.03
CA CYS A 8 23.83 -0.85 -3.40
C CYS A 8 23.17 0.15 -4.36
N ASP A 9 22.04 0.73 -3.98
CA ASP A 9 21.22 1.68 -4.78
C ASP A 9 21.14 1.30 -6.28
N SER A 10 21.09 0.00 -6.55
CA SER A 10 21.09 -0.56 -7.89
C SER A 10 19.69 -1.04 -8.26
N TYR A 11 19.39 -0.97 -9.55
CA TYR A 11 18.20 -1.55 -10.13
C TYR A 11 18.54 -2.90 -10.74
N PHE A 12 17.66 -3.87 -10.56
CA PHE A 12 17.83 -5.22 -11.10
C PHE A 12 16.57 -5.61 -11.87
N ASP A 13 16.73 -6.32 -12.94
CA ASP A 13 15.66 -7.11 -13.51
C ASP A 13 15.51 -8.46 -12.76
N ILE A 14 14.52 -9.27 -13.13
CA ILE A 14 14.28 -10.54 -12.44
C ILE A 14 15.45 -11.52 -12.64
N PHE A 15 16.11 -11.46 -13.76
CA PHE A 15 17.23 -12.36 -14.07
C PHE A 15 18.48 -11.96 -13.28
N GLU A 16 18.80 -10.68 -13.25
CA GLU A 16 19.91 -10.16 -12.43
C GLU A 16 19.68 -10.40 -10.95
N LEU A 17 18.43 -10.25 -10.47
CA LEU A 17 18.09 -10.59 -9.09
C LEU A 17 18.32 -12.07 -8.80
N THR A 18 17.90 -12.95 -9.72
CA THR A 18 18.07 -14.40 -9.58
C THR A 18 19.53 -14.79 -9.54
N THR A 19 20.38 -14.22 -10.40
CA THR A 19 21.84 -14.49 -10.40
C THR A 19 22.49 -14.06 -9.08
N LYS A 20 22.12 -12.88 -8.56
CA LYS A 20 22.64 -12.40 -7.26
C LYS A 20 22.19 -13.25 -6.08
N VAL A 21 20.93 -13.65 -6.06
CA VAL A 21 20.38 -14.55 -5.03
C VAL A 21 21.05 -15.91 -5.08
N ALA A 22 21.25 -16.48 -6.27
CA ALA A 22 21.96 -17.75 -6.44
C ALA A 22 23.38 -17.71 -5.86
N LYS A 23 24.10 -16.63 -6.09
CA LYS A 23 25.44 -16.45 -5.54
C LYS A 23 25.43 -16.33 -4.01
N ILE A 24 24.50 -15.54 -3.45
CA ILE A 24 24.44 -15.27 -2.00
C ILE A 24 23.91 -16.47 -1.20
N GLN A 25 22.86 -17.12 -1.68
CA GLN A 25 22.17 -18.17 -0.92
C GLN A 25 22.72 -19.57 -1.18
N TRP A 26 23.22 -19.83 -2.39
CA TRP A 26 23.61 -21.19 -2.80
C TRP A 26 25.06 -21.29 -3.22
N ASP A 27 25.84 -20.19 -3.16
CA ASP A 27 27.22 -20.09 -3.64
C ASP A 27 27.38 -20.62 -5.07
N LYS A 28 26.39 -20.32 -5.93
CA LYS A 28 26.35 -20.69 -7.34
C LYS A 28 26.43 -19.47 -8.22
N GLU A 29 27.36 -19.51 -9.17
CA GLU A 29 27.42 -18.51 -10.23
C GLU A 29 26.47 -18.89 -11.36
N PHE A 30 25.35 -18.17 -11.46
CA PHE A 30 24.42 -18.29 -12.57
C PHE A 30 24.77 -17.29 -13.64
N ASP A 31 24.79 -17.75 -14.89
CA ASP A 31 24.70 -16.86 -16.04
C ASP A 31 23.24 -16.49 -16.36
N LEU A 32 23.02 -15.69 -17.41
CA LEU A 32 21.68 -15.29 -17.83
C LEU A 32 20.83 -16.52 -18.22
N ASN A 33 21.39 -17.51 -18.90
CA ASN A 33 20.67 -18.70 -19.32
C ASN A 33 20.28 -19.57 -18.13
N ASP A 34 21.16 -19.68 -17.13
CA ASP A 34 20.87 -20.39 -15.88
C ASP A 34 19.74 -19.73 -15.12
N ALA A 35 19.72 -18.38 -15.03
CA ALA A 35 18.65 -17.63 -14.41
C ALA A 35 17.33 -17.82 -15.16
N VAL A 36 17.35 -17.76 -16.49
CA VAL A 36 16.17 -18.01 -17.33
C VAL A 36 15.63 -19.42 -17.12
N ARG A 37 16.49 -20.45 -17.16
CA ARG A 37 16.09 -21.85 -16.92
C ARG A 37 15.53 -22.05 -15.53
N TRP A 38 16.17 -21.49 -14.51
CA TRP A 38 15.71 -21.59 -13.13
C TRP A 38 14.34 -20.97 -12.94
N ILE A 39 14.13 -19.76 -13.50
CA ILE A 39 12.85 -19.06 -13.44
C ILE A 39 11.78 -19.87 -14.22
N ALA A 40 12.09 -20.31 -15.44
CA ALA A 40 11.18 -21.11 -16.24
C ALA A 40 10.73 -22.38 -15.51
N GLN A 41 11.67 -23.13 -14.92
CA GLN A 41 11.36 -24.32 -14.13
C GLN A 41 10.50 -23.99 -12.89
N ARG A 42 10.82 -22.89 -12.19
CA ARG A 42 10.12 -22.50 -10.98
C ARG A 42 8.66 -22.08 -11.23
N PHE A 43 8.42 -21.46 -12.38
CA PHE A 43 7.09 -21.01 -12.81
C PHE A 43 6.39 -21.94 -13.78
N GLY A 44 6.95 -23.14 -14.00
CA GLY A 44 6.32 -24.16 -14.87
C GLY A 44 6.39 -23.88 -16.37
N PHE A 45 7.27 -22.96 -16.79
CA PHE A 45 7.56 -22.74 -18.20
C PHE A 45 8.56 -23.80 -18.68
N SER A 46 8.10 -24.99 -19.04
CA SER A 46 8.95 -25.99 -19.72
C SER A 46 9.12 -25.60 -21.19
N GLY A 47 10.37 -25.57 -21.64
CA GLY A 47 10.76 -25.04 -22.98
C GLY A 47 10.37 -25.86 -24.20
N ASP A 48 9.42 -26.78 -24.11
CA ASP A 48 8.90 -27.53 -25.28
C ASP A 48 7.69 -26.82 -25.88
N HIS A 49 7.96 -25.69 -26.56
CA HIS A 49 6.93 -24.93 -27.27
C HIS A 49 6.48 -25.56 -28.59
N GLU A 50 7.11 -26.67 -29.04
CA GLU A 50 6.80 -27.24 -30.34
C GLU A 50 5.64 -28.24 -30.38
N ASN A 51 5.09 -28.67 -29.23
CA ASN A 51 3.99 -29.64 -29.19
C ASN A 51 2.98 -29.33 -28.03
N ARG A 52 2.47 -28.11 -27.94
CA ARG A 52 1.27 -27.89 -27.11
C ARG A 52 0.04 -28.16 -28.00
N PRO A 53 -0.81 -29.13 -27.62
CA PRO A 53 -2.16 -29.22 -28.20
C PRO A 53 -2.91 -27.91 -27.88
N GLU A 54 -3.68 -27.43 -28.86
CA GLU A 54 -4.48 -26.20 -28.71
C GLU A 54 -5.44 -26.22 -27.50
N ASP A 55 -5.73 -27.41 -26.96
CA ASP A 55 -6.60 -27.59 -25.77
C ASP A 55 -5.90 -27.28 -24.42
N GLU A 56 -4.57 -27.19 -24.34
CA GLU A 56 -3.86 -26.85 -23.11
C GLU A 56 -3.85 -25.34 -22.79
N ALA A 57 -4.24 -24.48 -23.73
CA ALA A 57 -4.42 -23.05 -23.48
C ALA A 57 -5.56 -22.77 -22.47
N LEU A 58 -6.45 -23.74 -22.25
CA LEU A 58 -7.51 -23.68 -21.23
C LEU A 58 -7.02 -24.07 -19.84
N ASP A 59 -5.82 -24.63 -19.70
CA ASP A 59 -5.29 -25.09 -18.41
C ASP A 59 -4.61 -23.98 -17.58
N ASP A 60 -4.58 -22.74 -18.08
CA ASP A 60 -4.24 -21.55 -17.27
C ASP A 60 -5.21 -21.38 -16.08
N TRP A 61 -6.38 -22.02 -16.13
CA TRP A 61 -7.28 -22.14 -14.98
C TRP A 61 -6.72 -22.99 -13.84
N LYS A 62 -5.73 -23.84 -14.07
CA LYS A 62 -5.01 -24.56 -12.99
C LYS A 62 -4.24 -23.59 -12.08
N TYR A 63 -3.79 -22.45 -12.60
CA TYR A 63 -3.23 -21.40 -11.76
C TYR A 63 -4.30 -20.74 -10.90
N LEU A 64 -5.52 -20.60 -11.39
CA LEU A 64 -6.65 -20.12 -10.60
C LEU A 64 -7.10 -21.16 -9.56
N ALA A 65 -7.04 -22.46 -9.86
CA ALA A 65 -7.29 -23.51 -8.88
C ALA A 65 -6.24 -23.54 -7.77
N ASN A 66 -4.99 -23.18 -8.05
CA ASN A 66 -4.00 -22.92 -7.02
C ASN A 66 -4.29 -21.63 -6.23
N TYR A 67 -4.93 -20.64 -6.85
CA TYR A 67 -5.44 -19.45 -6.16
C TYR A 67 -6.59 -19.80 -5.22
N GLU A 68 -7.49 -20.70 -5.62
CA GLU A 68 -8.55 -21.24 -4.75
C GLU A 68 -7.97 -22.08 -3.61
N ARG A 69 -6.91 -22.86 -3.84
CA ARG A 69 -6.15 -23.54 -2.78
C ARG A 69 -5.47 -22.59 -1.80
N ILE A 70 -5.07 -21.40 -2.23
CA ILE A 70 -4.56 -20.34 -1.34
C ILE A 70 -5.70 -19.73 -0.52
N GLN A 71 -6.92 -19.72 -1.03
CA GLN A 71 -8.12 -19.32 -0.26
C GLN A 71 -8.53 -20.39 0.77
N ASP A 72 -8.26 -21.67 0.53
CA ASP A 72 -8.45 -22.75 1.50
C ASP A 72 -7.34 -22.84 2.57
N ILE A 73 -6.26 -22.10 2.43
CA ILE A 73 -5.50 -21.70 3.60
C ILE A 73 -6.45 -20.72 4.32
N THR A 74 -7.33 -21.26 5.12
CA THR A 74 -7.94 -20.54 6.22
C THR A 74 -6.78 -19.93 6.98
N VAL A 75 -6.39 -18.73 6.56
CA VAL A 75 -5.72 -17.80 7.43
C VAL A 75 -6.68 -17.79 8.61
N LYS A 76 -6.30 -18.47 9.70
CA LYS A 76 -6.90 -18.20 10.99
C LYS A 76 -6.68 -16.71 11.17
N THR A 77 -7.60 -15.92 10.61
CA THR A 77 -7.75 -14.53 10.93
C THR A 77 -8.10 -14.58 12.41
N ASN A 78 -7.08 -14.64 13.27
CA ASN A 78 -7.24 -14.10 14.59
C ASN A 78 -7.85 -12.73 14.28
N SER A 79 -9.10 -12.57 14.59
CA SER A 79 -9.80 -11.31 14.39
C SER A 79 -9.06 -10.29 15.24
N ILE A 80 -8.08 -9.62 14.63
CA ILE A 80 -7.34 -8.55 15.30
C ILE A 80 -8.38 -7.47 15.46
N VAL A 81 -8.83 -7.30 16.69
CA VAL A 81 -9.70 -6.19 17.05
C VAL A 81 -8.82 -4.95 17.02
N LEU A 82 -9.07 -4.07 16.05
CA LEU A 82 -8.37 -2.79 15.96
C LEU A 82 -8.80 -1.93 17.15
N LYS A 83 -7.82 -1.31 17.82
CA LYS A 83 -8.09 -0.37 18.89
C LYS A 83 -8.84 0.84 18.30
N GLU A 84 -9.97 1.18 18.86
CA GLU A 84 -10.69 2.40 18.57
C GLU A 84 -10.17 3.52 19.49
N TYR A 85 -10.02 4.72 18.94
CA TYR A 85 -9.64 5.92 19.67
C TYR A 85 -10.78 6.92 19.66
N GLU A 86 -10.78 7.78 20.68
CA GLU A 86 -11.77 8.86 20.78
C GLU A 86 -11.53 9.93 19.70
N ASN A 87 -12.61 10.42 19.10
CA ASN A 87 -12.56 11.38 18.00
C ASN A 87 -12.20 12.82 18.46
N ASP A 88 -12.25 13.10 19.75
CA ASP A 88 -11.99 14.43 20.33
C ASP A 88 -10.61 14.99 19.98
N ILE A 89 -9.64 14.09 19.79
CA ILE A 89 -8.29 14.47 19.39
C ILE A 89 -8.26 15.12 18.01
N LEU A 90 -9.16 14.71 17.11
CA LEU A 90 -9.21 15.22 15.74
C LEU A 90 -9.67 16.69 15.69
N GLU A 91 -10.38 17.16 16.71
CA GLU A 91 -10.83 18.55 16.81
C GLU A 91 -9.72 19.51 17.22
N ARG A 92 -8.61 19.00 17.72
CA ARG A 92 -7.44 19.79 18.12
C ARG A 92 -6.54 20.19 16.94
N PHE A 93 -6.81 19.68 15.76
CA PHE A 93 -5.98 19.95 14.60
C PHE A 93 -6.46 21.21 13.88
N ASN A 94 -5.50 21.89 13.26
CA ASN A 94 -5.82 23.02 12.41
C ASN A 94 -6.04 22.54 10.97
N TYR A 95 -7.25 22.72 10.45
CA TYR A 95 -7.64 22.28 9.12
C TYR A 95 -7.35 23.31 8.01
N SER A 96 -6.84 24.50 8.35
CA SER A 96 -6.72 25.59 7.38
C SER A 96 -5.29 26.02 7.05
N VAL A 97 -4.27 25.72 7.84
CA VAL A 97 -3.04 26.53 7.76
C VAL A 97 -1.89 25.73 7.23
N LYS A 98 -1.38 24.86 7.09
CA LYS A 98 -0.12 24.28 6.57
C LYS A 98 -0.32 23.09 5.62
N ILE A 99 -1.54 22.89 5.16
CA ILE A 99 -1.82 21.92 4.11
C ILE A 99 -1.58 22.53 2.72
N GLY A 100 -1.19 23.80 2.68
CA GLY A 100 -0.89 24.52 1.44
C GLY A 100 0.01 23.80 0.42
N PRO A 101 1.06 23.07 0.82
CA PRO A 101 1.81 22.25 -0.13
C PRO A 101 0.95 21.23 -0.88
N TRP A 102 0.04 20.54 -0.19
CA TRP A 102 -0.83 19.55 -0.81
C TRP A 102 -1.89 20.18 -1.71
N LEU A 103 -2.42 21.33 -1.33
CA LEU A 103 -3.34 22.11 -2.19
C LEU A 103 -2.64 22.51 -3.50
N ARG A 104 -1.38 22.96 -3.44
CA ARG A 104 -0.60 23.30 -4.65
C ARG A 104 -0.30 22.07 -5.53
N GLU A 105 -0.26 20.90 -4.97
CA GLU A 105 -0.07 19.65 -5.71
C GLU A 105 -1.38 19.11 -6.32
N GLY A 106 -2.50 19.81 -6.13
CA GLY A 106 -3.79 19.48 -6.74
C GLY A 106 -4.77 18.74 -5.84
N ILE A 107 -4.44 18.52 -4.55
CA ILE A 107 -5.42 17.97 -3.60
C ILE A 107 -6.42 19.08 -3.26
N THR A 108 -7.70 18.79 -3.41
CA THR A 108 -8.77 19.74 -3.11
C THR A 108 -9.06 19.84 -1.62
N GLN A 109 -9.56 20.99 -1.17
CA GLN A 109 -9.99 21.16 0.21
C GLN A 109 -11.11 20.16 0.57
N ALA A 110 -12.03 19.89 -0.35
CA ALA A 110 -13.10 18.92 -0.13
C ALA A 110 -12.59 17.50 0.16
N ALA A 111 -11.53 17.05 -0.52
CA ALA A 111 -10.90 15.76 -0.24
C ALA A 111 -10.20 15.73 1.13
N LEU A 112 -9.54 16.84 1.50
CA LEU A 112 -8.92 16.98 2.82
C LEU A 112 -9.96 16.96 3.94
N ASP A 113 -11.06 17.67 3.76
CA ASP A 113 -12.14 17.78 4.76
C ASP A 113 -12.85 16.43 4.95
N GLN A 114 -13.15 15.72 3.84
CA GLN A 114 -13.75 14.39 3.91
C GLN A 114 -12.85 13.40 4.66
N ALA A 115 -11.55 13.44 4.40
CA ALA A 115 -10.57 12.59 5.04
C ALA A 115 -10.17 13.08 6.44
N ARG A 116 -10.66 14.24 6.87
CA ARG A 116 -10.31 14.90 8.14
C ARG A 116 -8.79 15.12 8.29
N VAL A 117 -8.11 15.37 7.16
CA VAL A 117 -6.68 15.68 7.13
C VAL A 117 -6.46 17.09 7.66
N GLY A 118 -5.65 17.22 8.69
CA GLY A 118 -5.38 18.49 9.36
C GLY A 118 -3.88 18.75 9.55
N TYR A 119 -3.57 19.72 10.41
CA TYR A 119 -2.20 20.04 10.77
C TYR A 119 -2.06 20.15 12.29
N TYR A 120 -1.02 19.50 12.82
CA TYR A 120 -0.67 19.54 14.23
C TYR A 120 0.58 20.39 14.47
N PRO A 121 0.42 21.60 15.06
CA PRO A 121 1.54 22.52 15.28
C PRO A 121 2.61 21.96 16.22
N GLY A 122 2.21 21.16 17.21
CA GLY A 122 3.11 20.63 18.24
C GLY A 122 4.22 19.71 17.72
N ALA A 123 4.05 19.16 16.50
CA ALA A 123 5.04 18.30 15.86
C ALA A 123 5.38 18.74 14.42
N ASP A 124 4.88 19.87 13.96
CA ASP A 124 5.01 20.36 12.56
C ASP A 124 4.67 19.27 11.52
N GLN A 125 3.50 18.64 11.70
CA GLN A 125 3.07 17.51 10.87
C GLN A 125 1.67 17.70 10.30
N ILE A 126 1.47 17.27 9.06
CA ILE A 126 0.15 17.03 8.51
C ILE A 126 -0.40 15.75 9.15
N THR A 127 -1.62 15.80 9.66
CA THR A 127 -2.28 14.67 10.34
C THR A 127 -3.19 13.93 9.38
N ILE A 128 -3.07 12.61 9.35
CA ILE A 128 -3.83 11.74 8.46
C ILE A 128 -4.53 10.69 9.32
N PRO A 129 -5.82 10.90 9.64
CA PRO A 129 -6.59 9.93 10.39
C PRO A 129 -6.88 8.67 9.57
N HIS A 130 -6.87 7.53 10.24
CA HIS A 130 -7.28 6.25 9.68
C HIS A 130 -8.58 5.79 10.33
N PHE A 131 -9.51 5.39 9.51
CA PHE A 131 -10.79 4.85 9.94
C PHE A 131 -10.93 3.42 9.44
N ASP A 132 -11.58 2.56 10.23
CA ASP A 132 -11.93 1.23 9.79
C ASP A 132 -13.10 1.25 8.79
N LYS A 133 -13.46 0.07 8.28
CA LYS A 133 -14.58 -0.07 7.31
C LYS A 133 -15.92 0.52 7.80
N ASP A 134 -16.12 0.65 9.10
CA ASP A 134 -17.34 1.14 9.74
C ASP A 134 -17.23 2.61 10.14
N GLY A 135 -16.09 3.25 9.86
CA GLY A 135 -15.85 4.67 10.13
C GLY A 135 -15.36 4.94 11.57
N ARG A 136 -14.93 3.92 12.32
CA ARG A 136 -14.35 4.11 13.65
C ARG A 136 -12.90 4.57 13.51
N PHE A 137 -12.50 5.53 14.32
CA PHE A 137 -11.14 6.07 14.31
C PHE A 137 -10.17 5.08 14.96
N ILE A 138 -9.24 4.56 14.18
CA ILE A 138 -8.34 3.47 14.58
C ILE A 138 -6.86 3.86 14.63
N GLY A 139 -6.51 5.04 14.17
CA GLY A 139 -5.13 5.47 14.18
C GLY A 139 -4.89 6.81 13.50
N LEU A 140 -3.71 7.37 13.74
CA LEU A 140 -3.31 8.66 13.20
C LEU A 140 -1.88 8.60 12.71
N ARG A 141 -1.68 8.94 11.45
CA ARG A 141 -0.33 9.13 10.90
C ARG A 141 -0.01 10.61 10.74
N GLY A 142 1.22 10.95 11.00
CA GLY A 142 1.77 12.28 10.76
C GLY A 142 2.73 12.27 9.58
N ARG A 143 2.56 13.21 8.67
CA ARG A 143 3.57 13.51 7.66
C ARG A 143 4.36 14.72 8.10
N THR A 144 5.64 14.53 8.40
CA THR A 144 6.51 15.64 8.79
C THR A 144 6.71 16.64 7.65
N LEU A 145 6.74 17.91 7.97
CA LEU A 145 7.10 19.00 7.05
C LEU A 145 8.59 19.33 7.11
N CYS A 146 9.31 18.82 8.11
CA CYS A 146 10.74 18.97 8.25
C CYS A 146 11.47 17.93 7.37
N ALA A 147 12.28 18.40 6.42
CA ALA A 147 13.02 17.55 5.49
C ALA A 147 14.01 16.62 6.22
N GLU A 148 14.77 17.16 7.17
CA GLU A 148 15.77 16.42 7.95
C GLU A 148 15.16 15.28 8.77
N GLU A 149 14.01 15.53 9.40
CA GLU A 149 13.27 14.48 10.10
C GLU A 149 12.74 13.41 9.14
N GLY A 150 12.28 13.85 7.97
CA GLY A 150 11.78 12.95 6.94
C GLY A 150 12.86 12.00 6.40
N GLU A 151 14.09 12.48 6.27
CA GLU A 151 15.24 11.68 5.85
C GLU A 151 15.68 10.70 6.95
N ARG A 152 15.72 11.16 8.19
CA ARG A 152 16.23 10.37 9.33
C ARG A 152 15.25 9.31 9.83
N PHE A 153 13.96 9.61 9.87
CA PHE A 153 12.95 8.77 10.55
C PHE A 153 11.79 8.33 9.63
N GLY A 154 11.83 8.71 8.37
CA GLY A 154 10.73 8.52 7.43
C GLY A 154 9.71 9.65 7.45
N LYS A 155 9.15 9.93 6.27
CA LYS A 155 8.19 11.05 6.07
C LYS A 155 6.86 10.82 6.77
N TYR A 156 6.42 9.58 6.88
CA TYR A 156 5.12 9.19 7.45
C TYR A 156 5.33 8.30 8.66
N ARG A 157 4.77 8.68 9.79
CA ARG A 157 4.93 7.96 11.07
C ARG A 157 3.64 7.92 11.87
N PRO A 158 3.39 6.90 12.70
CA PRO A 158 2.34 6.98 13.71
C PRO A 158 2.56 8.19 14.61
N MET A 159 1.49 8.91 14.92
CA MET A 159 1.58 10.09 15.76
C MET A 159 1.52 9.74 17.24
N ARG A 160 2.32 10.46 18.02
CA ARG A 160 2.24 10.46 19.48
C ARG A 160 1.74 11.82 19.96
N ILE A 161 0.63 11.83 20.67
CA ILE A 161 0.03 13.05 21.24
C ILE A 161 -0.28 12.77 22.71
N ASN A 162 0.09 13.66 23.61
CA ASN A 162 -0.14 13.53 25.07
C ASN A 162 0.32 12.17 25.64
N ARG A 163 1.46 11.66 25.19
CA ARG A 163 2.05 10.34 25.53
C ARG A 163 1.30 9.14 24.98
N GLU A 164 0.17 9.29 24.33
CA GLU A 164 -0.54 8.22 23.64
C GLU A 164 -0.05 8.06 22.21
N MET A 165 0.16 6.81 21.77
CA MET A 165 0.56 6.46 20.41
C MET A 165 -0.68 6.02 19.64
N TYR A 166 -1.04 6.77 18.60
CA TYR A 166 -2.18 6.50 17.74
C TYR A 166 -1.75 5.61 16.56
N ASN A 167 -1.54 4.34 16.84
CA ASN A 167 -1.04 3.38 15.86
C ASN A 167 -2.02 2.24 15.63
N HIS A 168 -2.05 1.75 14.40
CA HIS A 168 -2.77 0.54 14.00
C HIS A 168 -1.91 -0.28 13.03
N PRO A 169 -2.13 -1.60 12.92
CA PRO A 169 -1.43 -2.44 11.94
C PRO A 169 -1.90 -2.06 10.53
N LEU A 170 -1.02 -1.43 9.74
CA LEU A 170 -1.36 -0.91 8.41
C LEU A 170 -1.89 -2.00 7.46
N GLY A 171 -1.32 -3.20 7.52
CA GLY A 171 -1.77 -4.33 6.70
C GLY A 171 -3.16 -4.89 7.05
N MET A 172 -3.81 -4.37 8.09
CA MET A 172 -5.13 -4.84 8.54
C MET A 172 -6.25 -3.86 8.20
N ASN A 173 -5.94 -2.74 7.55
CA ASN A 173 -6.92 -1.73 7.17
C ASN A 173 -6.56 -1.10 5.83
N LEU A 174 -7.56 -0.89 4.98
CA LEU A 174 -7.41 -0.12 3.76
C LEU A 174 -7.80 1.33 4.05
N TYR A 175 -6.90 2.26 3.75
CA TYR A 175 -7.17 3.69 3.87
C TYR A 175 -8.38 4.07 2.99
N ASN A 176 -9.21 4.97 3.46
CA ASN A 176 -10.38 5.48 2.75
C ASN A 176 -11.50 4.45 2.43
N PHE A 177 -11.36 3.19 2.80
CA PHE A 177 -12.36 2.17 2.49
C PHE A 177 -13.74 2.47 3.09
N ASN A 178 -13.81 3.10 4.26
CA ASN A 178 -15.05 3.55 4.87
C ASN A 178 -15.87 4.49 3.96
N ASN A 179 -15.20 5.34 3.18
CA ASN A 179 -15.83 6.30 2.27
C ASN A 179 -16.13 5.71 0.88
N SER A 180 -15.25 4.83 0.39
CA SER A 180 -15.31 4.32 -0.99
C SER A 180 -16.07 2.99 -1.13
N LYS A 181 -16.26 2.22 -0.06
CA LYS A 181 -16.80 0.85 -0.09
C LYS A 181 -18.12 0.70 -0.88
N ASP A 182 -19.04 1.63 -0.74
CA ASP A 182 -20.35 1.54 -1.41
C ASP A 182 -20.20 1.77 -2.92
N LYS A 183 -19.30 2.67 -3.32
CA LYS A 183 -18.98 2.92 -4.73
C LYS A 183 -18.24 1.73 -5.34
N ILE A 184 -17.27 1.19 -4.61
CA ILE A 184 -16.54 -0.03 -5.01
C ILE A 184 -17.54 -1.17 -5.24
N LYS A 185 -18.49 -1.36 -4.33
CA LYS A 185 -19.53 -2.37 -4.45
C LYS A 185 -20.42 -2.14 -5.67
N LEU A 186 -20.83 -0.89 -5.92
CA LEU A 186 -21.66 -0.51 -7.04
C LEU A 186 -20.93 -0.71 -8.38
N MET A 187 -19.70 -0.21 -8.47
CA MET A 187 -18.91 -0.24 -9.69
C MET A 187 -18.18 -1.58 -9.90
N LYS A 188 -18.13 -2.44 -8.88
CA LYS A 188 -17.37 -3.71 -8.85
C LYS A 188 -15.89 -3.52 -9.23
N LYS A 189 -15.32 -2.38 -8.86
CA LYS A 189 -13.95 -1.99 -9.13
C LYS A 189 -13.40 -1.21 -7.94
N ALA A 190 -12.12 -1.42 -7.64
CA ALA A 190 -11.35 -0.62 -6.70
C ALA A 190 -10.01 -0.23 -7.32
N ILE A 191 -9.48 0.91 -6.92
CA ILE A 191 -8.12 1.34 -7.26
C ILE A 191 -7.32 1.37 -5.96
N ILE A 192 -6.28 0.56 -5.90
CA ILE A 192 -5.44 0.43 -4.70
C ILE A 192 -4.20 1.28 -4.90
N PHE A 193 -3.95 2.18 -3.94
CA PHE A 193 -2.76 3.01 -3.89
C PHE A 193 -1.84 2.58 -2.74
N GLU A 194 -0.55 2.83 -2.90
CA GLU A 194 0.45 2.56 -1.87
C GLU A 194 0.33 3.52 -0.66
N GLY A 195 -0.21 4.71 -0.87
CA GLY A 195 -0.23 5.74 0.15
C GLY A 195 -1.45 6.64 0.14
N GLU A 196 -1.75 7.18 1.31
CA GLU A 196 -2.94 7.98 1.61
C GLU A 196 -3.06 9.22 0.72
N LYS A 197 -1.93 9.87 0.41
CA LYS A 197 -1.90 11.05 -0.45
C LYS A 197 -2.39 10.76 -1.87
N SER A 198 -2.12 9.58 -2.39
CA SER A 198 -2.56 9.17 -3.73
C SER A 198 -4.08 8.97 -3.78
N CYS A 199 -4.68 8.46 -2.71
CA CYS A 199 -6.14 8.41 -2.58
C CYS A 199 -6.76 9.82 -2.62
N LEU A 200 -6.18 10.76 -1.86
CA LEU A 200 -6.64 12.16 -1.84
C LEU A 200 -6.51 12.85 -3.21
N LEU A 201 -5.44 12.57 -3.94
CA LEU A 201 -5.27 13.07 -5.31
C LEU A 201 -6.32 12.47 -6.25
N TYR A 202 -6.56 11.18 -6.17
CA TYR A 202 -7.61 10.52 -6.96
C TYR A 202 -8.97 11.15 -6.69
N GLN A 203 -9.36 11.31 -5.45
CA GLN A 203 -10.60 11.98 -5.03
C GLN A 203 -10.71 13.38 -5.59
N SER A 204 -9.61 14.12 -5.57
CA SER A 204 -9.56 15.50 -6.07
C SER A 204 -9.73 15.60 -7.57
N TYR A 205 -9.25 14.60 -8.32
CA TYR A 205 -9.31 14.56 -9.78
C TYR A 205 -10.65 14.05 -10.31
N PHE A 206 -11.19 13.00 -9.68
CA PHE A 206 -12.37 12.28 -10.18
C PHE A 206 -13.66 12.62 -9.42
N GLY A 207 -13.55 13.40 -8.36
CA GLY A 207 -14.68 13.77 -7.49
C GLY A 207 -14.95 12.73 -6.40
N LEU A 208 -15.41 13.21 -5.26
CA LEU A 208 -15.74 12.38 -4.10
C LEU A 208 -16.88 11.39 -4.36
N GLU A 209 -17.80 11.78 -5.24
CA GLU A 209 -18.95 10.96 -5.66
C GLU A 209 -18.55 9.74 -6.51
N ASN A 210 -17.37 9.78 -7.15
CA ASN A 210 -16.85 8.70 -8.00
C ASN A 210 -15.69 7.94 -7.33
N ASP A 211 -15.48 8.16 -6.05
CA ASP A 211 -14.31 7.63 -5.35
C ASP A 211 -14.40 6.12 -5.15
N ILE A 212 -13.46 5.41 -5.78
CA ILE A 212 -13.22 3.97 -5.64
C ILE A 212 -11.79 3.68 -5.18
N SER A 213 -11.10 4.68 -4.62
CA SER A 213 -9.72 4.58 -4.16
C SER A 213 -9.62 4.01 -2.74
N VAL A 214 -8.59 3.22 -2.51
CA VAL A 214 -8.22 2.67 -1.20
C VAL A 214 -6.72 2.64 -1.04
#